data_bac196ce1abac899f335f29ea99c155a
#
_entry.id   bac196ce1abac899f335f29ea99c155a
#
_cell.length_a   1.000
_cell.length_b   1.000
_cell.length_c   1.000
_cell.angle_alpha   90.00
_cell.angle_beta   90.00
_cell.angle_gamma   90.00
#
_symmetry.space_group_name_H-M   'P 1'
#
loop_
_entity.id
_entity.type
_entity.pdbx_description
1 polymer ?
#
loop_
_entity_poly.entity_id
_entity_poly.type
_entity_poly.pdbx_seq_one_letter_code
_entity_poly.pdbx_strand_id
1 'polypeptide(L)'
;FASMGGDQAALLAKTGATAPASCLDGKTGFFQNYFGKNLDEKQQSLLLDTDSWLFSDTSIKLYPSCRYTHLFINSALELRNHFNLKDIDKIVIGINETASMLCNPLEDRYHPTTLQDAKFSIPFMVAFAFVHGSVNLNNITESALDDFQVLDLAKRIILQNSPENSFGIPPGNIVVYSSGEVRMHSEHQVPQVTREQVKIKFIECCQFAHIDNSESLYKMLIQTIDYDLLNILPIMD
;
A
#
# COMPACT_ATOMS: atom_id res chain seq x y z
N PHE A 1 -0.33 -8.98 -16.46
CA PHE A 1 0.40 -8.90 -17.75
C PHE A 1 1.73 -9.66 -17.68
N ALA A 2 2.57 -9.50 -16.63
CA ALA A 2 3.86 -10.19 -16.55
C ALA A 2 3.70 -11.71 -16.53
N SER A 3 2.82 -12.25 -15.69
CA SER A 3 2.52 -13.68 -15.62
C SER A 3 1.96 -14.22 -16.94
N MET A 4 1.01 -13.50 -17.55
CA MET A 4 0.45 -13.86 -18.85
C MET A 4 1.53 -13.89 -19.94
N GLY A 5 2.46 -12.92 -19.93
CA GLY A 5 3.60 -12.90 -20.85
C GLY A 5 4.53 -14.10 -20.65
N GLY A 6 4.79 -14.50 -19.41
CA GLY A 6 5.57 -15.69 -19.07
C GLY A 6 4.92 -16.98 -19.57
N ASP A 7 3.62 -17.15 -19.33
CA ASP A 7 2.86 -18.32 -19.79
C ASP A 7 2.84 -18.42 -21.32
N GLN A 8 2.60 -17.30 -22.01
CA GLN A 8 2.63 -17.26 -23.47
C GLN A 8 4.03 -17.59 -24.03
N ALA A 9 5.09 -17.06 -23.41
CA ALA A 9 6.46 -17.37 -23.81
C ALA A 9 6.77 -18.87 -23.66
N ALA A 10 6.34 -19.48 -22.55
CA ALA A 10 6.50 -20.92 -22.32
C ALA A 10 5.73 -21.75 -23.34
N LEU A 11 4.50 -21.38 -23.67
CA LEU A 11 3.70 -22.05 -24.71
C LEU A 11 4.33 -21.91 -26.08
N LEU A 12 4.83 -20.74 -26.44
CA LEU A 12 5.55 -20.54 -27.72
C LEU A 12 6.82 -21.38 -27.77
N ALA A 13 7.62 -21.43 -26.72
CA ALA A 13 8.81 -22.29 -26.64
C ALA A 13 8.44 -23.78 -26.83
N LYS A 14 7.32 -24.22 -26.23
CA LYS A 14 6.81 -25.59 -26.43
C LYS A 14 6.46 -25.90 -27.87
N THR A 15 6.07 -24.91 -28.67
CA THR A 15 5.79 -25.07 -30.11
C THR A 15 7.04 -24.95 -30.98
N GLY A 16 8.23 -24.78 -30.38
CA GLY A 16 9.52 -24.71 -31.11
C GLY A 16 10.00 -23.27 -31.40
N ALA A 17 9.34 -22.24 -30.86
CA ALA A 17 9.85 -20.87 -30.94
C ALA A 17 11.18 -20.75 -30.16
N THR A 18 12.16 -20.07 -30.77
CA THR A 18 13.50 -19.87 -30.20
C THR A 18 13.77 -18.39 -29.97
N ALA A 19 14.69 -18.08 -29.05
CA ALA A 19 15.20 -16.75 -28.79
C ALA A 19 16.73 -16.75 -28.73
N PRO A 20 17.39 -15.57 -28.85
CA PRO A 20 18.84 -15.48 -28.68
C PRO A 20 19.26 -15.99 -27.30
N ALA A 21 20.32 -16.81 -27.23
CA ALA A 21 20.83 -17.36 -25.97
C ALA A 21 21.27 -16.26 -24.97
N SER A 22 21.74 -15.11 -25.47
CA SER A 22 22.21 -13.96 -24.67
C SER A 22 21.16 -12.85 -24.55
N CYS A 23 19.86 -13.18 -24.55
CA CYS A 23 18.80 -12.18 -24.48
C CYS A 23 18.78 -11.42 -23.12
N LEU A 24 19.32 -12.00 -22.06
CA LEU A 24 19.40 -11.35 -20.75
C LEU A 24 20.73 -10.59 -20.56
N ASP A 25 21.88 -11.20 -20.90
CA ASP A 25 23.24 -10.78 -20.51
C ASP A 25 24.12 -10.28 -21.67
N GLY A 26 23.65 -10.33 -22.91
CA GLY A 26 24.39 -9.85 -24.07
C GLY A 26 24.58 -8.32 -24.10
N LYS A 27 25.41 -7.84 -25.06
CA LYS A 27 25.65 -6.40 -25.28
C LYS A 27 24.37 -5.60 -25.51
N THR A 28 23.33 -6.21 -26.05
CA THR A 28 21.98 -5.68 -26.28
C THR A 28 20.94 -6.44 -25.49
N GLY A 29 21.38 -7.19 -24.46
CA GLY A 29 20.51 -7.96 -23.59
C GLY A 29 19.68 -7.09 -22.66
N PHE A 30 18.69 -7.69 -22.00
CA PHE A 30 17.75 -7.00 -21.13
C PHE A 30 18.46 -6.15 -20.06
N PHE A 31 19.41 -6.74 -19.31
CA PHE A 31 20.08 -6.02 -18.24
C PHE A 31 20.89 -4.84 -18.73
N GLN A 32 21.62 -4.99 -19.84
CA GLN A 32 22.37 -3.91 -20.43
C GLN A 32 21.48 -2.77 -20.94
N ASN A 33 20.35 -3.10 -21.60
CA ASN A 33 19.46 -2.09 -22.16
C ASN A 33 18.68 -1.31 -21.09
N TYR A 34 18.22 -1.98 -20.02
CA TYR A 34 17.38 -1.35 -19.00
C TYR A 34 18.18 -0.77 -17.82
N PHE A 35 19.34 -1.33 -17.50
CA PHE A 35 20.12 -0.95 -16.31
C PHE A 35 21.52 -0.44 -16.64
N GLY A 36 21.91 -0.39 -17.92
CA GLY A 36 23.21 0.09 -18.37
C GLY A 36 24.40 -0.83 -18.03
N LYS A 37 24.13 -2.00 -17.45
CA LYS A 37 25.15 -2.99 -17.04
C LYS A 37 24.55 -4.39 -16.98
N ASN A 38 25.38 -5.40 -17.20
CA ASN A 38 25.02 -6.78 -16.94
C ASN A 38 25.09 -7.09 -15.43
N LEU A 39 24.46 -8.19 -15.02
CA LEU A 39 24.52 -8.66 -13.63
C LEU A 39 25.93 -9.16 -13.29
N ASP A 40 26.40 -8.83 -12.09
CA ASP A 40 27.58 -9.46 -11.51
C ASP A 40 27.28 -10.89 -11.02
N GLU A 41 28.34 -11.64 -10.67
CA GLU A 41 28.22 -13.04 -10.24
C GLU A 41 27.31 -13.22 -9.01
N LYS A 42 27.33 -12.27 -8.07
CA LYS A 42 26.48 -12.29 -6.87
C LYS A 42 25.01 -12.12 -7.24
N GLN A 43 24.70 -11.17 -8.13
CA GLN A 43 23.36 -10.91 -8.61
C GLN A 43 22.83 -12.09 -9.43
N GLN A 44 23.68 -12.70 -10.27
CA GLN A 44 23.32 -13.91 -11.02
C GLN A 44 23.03 -15.08 -10.07
N SER A 45 23.86 -15.30 -9.05
CA SER A 45 23.64 -16.32 -8.03
C SER A 45 22.30 -16.16 -7.31
N LEU A 46 21.92 -14.91 -6.96
CA LEU A 46 20.63 -14.63 -6.34
C LEU A 46 19.44 -14.95 -7.25
N LEU A 47 19.56 -14.70 -8.56
CA LEU A 47 18.49 -15.04 -9.52
C LEU A 47 18.36 -16.55 -9.75
N LEU A 48 19.45 -17.29 -9.61
CA LEU A 48 19.48 -18.75 -9.79
C LEU A 48 19.22 -19.53 -8.50
N ASP A 49 19.13 -18.83 -7.38
CA ASP A 49 18.79 -19.44 -6.09
C ASP A 49 17.31 -19.87 -6.11
N THR A 50 17.09 -21.17 -6.11
CA THR A 50 15.75 -21.78 -6.07
C THR A 50 15.29 -22.11 -4.65
N ASP A 51 16.14 -21.96 -3.66
CA ASP A 51 15.87 -22.35 -2.27
C ASP A 51 15.33 -21.16 -1.45
N SER A 52 15.58 -19.92 -1.89
CA SER A 52 15.06 -18.72 -1.25
C SER A 52 13.98 -18.05 -2.11
N TRP A 53 12.83 -17.80 -1.50
CA TRP A 53 11.70 -17.15 -2.13
C TRP A 53 11.44 -15.79 -1.49
N LEU A 54 11.67 -14.71 -2.24
CA LEU A 54 11.40 -13.35 -1.78
C LEU A 54 9.89 -13.06 -1.59
N PHE A 55 9.03 -13.98 -2.02
CA PHE A 55 7.59 -13.82 -1.85
C PHE A 55 7.17 -13.73 -0.38
N SER A 56 7.87 -14.42 0.53
CA SER A 56 7.64 -14.35 1.97
C SER A 56 7.86 -12.95 2.55
N ASP A 57 8.69 -12.13 1.90
CA ASP A 57 8.99 -10.76 2.31
C ASP A 57 7.92 -9.75 1.84
N THR A 58 6.93 -10.22 1.08
CA THR A 58 5.85 -9.40 0.59
C THR A 58 4.94 -8.98 1.74
N SER A 59 4.80 -7.68 1.95
CA SER A 59 3.93 -7.15 3.00
C SER A 59 2.50 -6.95 2.50
N ILE A 60 1.52 -7.32 3.32
CA ILE A 60 0.10 -7.11 3.05
C ILE A 60 -0.26 -5.66 3.36
N LYS A 61 -0.99 -5.00 2.46
CA LYS A 61 -1.58 -3.69 2.71
C LYS A 61 -2.85 -3.83 3.55
N LEU A 62 -2.90 -3.22 4.71
CA LEU A 62 -4.12 -3.16 5.53
C LEU A 62 -5.13 -2.13 4.99
N TYR A 63 -4.64 -1.02 4.43
CA TYR A 63 -5.48 0.05 3.91
C TYR A 63 -5.47 0.10 2.38
N PRO A 64 -6.59 0.44 1.72
CA PRO A 64 -6.69 0.56 0.27
C PRO A 64 -6.07 1.87 -0.25
N SER A 65 -4.82 2.15 0.12
CA SER A 65 -4.11 3.37 -0.22
C SER A 65 -2.65 3.11 -0.58
N CYS A 66 -1.90 4.13 -0.95
CA CYS A 66 -0.46 4.02 -1.18
C CYS A 66 0.25 3.53 0.08
N ARG A 67 1.26 2.66 -0.06
CA ARG A 67 2.02 2.10 1.08
C ARG A 67 2.61 3.19 1.98
N TYR A 68 3.04 4.29 1.40
CA TYR A 68 3.64 5.40 2.13
C TYR A 68 2.65 6.20 2.99
N THR A 69 1.35 6.00 2.83
CA THR A 69 0.34 6.61 3.73
C THR A 69 0.08 5.79 4.99
N HIS A 70 0.45 4.50 5.02
CA HIS A 70 0.01 3.56 6.04
C HIS A 70 0.46 3.92 7.46
N LEU A 71 1.73 4.32 7.65
CA LEU A 71 2.22 4.69 8.98
C LEU A 71 1.55 5.98 9.49
N PHE A 72 1.25 6.92 8.59
CA PHE A 72 0.48 8.12 8.95
C PHE A 72 -0.97 7.78 9.30
N ILE A 73 -1.60 6.84 8.59
CA ILE A 73 -2.95 6.36 8.91
C ILE A 73 -2.97 5.70 10.30
N ASN A 74 -2.00 4.83 10.60
CA ASN A 74 -1.88 4.21 11.92
C ASN A 74 -1.76 5.26 13.02
N SER A 75 -0.85 6.22 12.87
CA SER A 75 -0.67 7.31 13.84
C SER A 75 -1.93 8.17 14.00
N ALA A 76 -2.64 8.44 12.91
CA ALA A 76 -3.90 9.17 12.95
C ALA A 76 -4.99 8.40 13.71
N LEU A 77 -5.12 7.10 13.47
CA LEU A 77 -6.09 6.23 14.15
C LEU A 77 -5.81 6.12 15.65
N GLU A 78 -4.54 6.09 16.05
CA GLU A 78 -4.13 6.07 17.45
C GLU A 78 -4.46 7.40 18.15
N LEU A 79 -4.11 8.51 17.51
CA LEU A 79 -4.30 9.83 18.10
C LEU A 79 -5.75 10.30 18.15
N ARG A 80 -6.60 9.88 17.20
CA ARG A 80 -7.97 10.40 17.07
C ARG A 80 -8.83 10.27 18.33
N ASN A 81 -8.62 9.25 19.14
CA ASN A 81 -9.41 9.00 20.34
C ASN A 81 -9.09 9.97 21.50
N HIS A 82 -8.06 10.77 21.36
CA HIS A 82 -7.64 11.76 22.36
C HIS A 82 -8.21 13.14 22.11
N PHE A 83 -8.85 13.40 20.96
CA PHE A 83 -9.28 14.73 20.57
C PHE A 83 -10.71 14.74 20.01
N ASN A 84 -11.44 15.82 20.26
CA ASN A 84 -12.61 16.15 19.45
C ASN A 84 -12.14 16.85 18.16
N LEU A 85 -12.65 16.46 17.01
CA LEU A 85 -12.27 17.05 15.72
C LEU A 85 -12.41 18.57 15.66
N LYS A 86 -13.41 19.11 16.36
CA LYS A 86 -13.69 20.55 16.42
C LYS A 86 -12.60 21.35 17.13
N ASP A 87 -11.93 20.71 18.08
CA ASP A 87 -10.94 21.33 18.94
C ASP A 87 -9.51 21.23 18.37
N ILE A 88 -9.34 20.53 17.24
CA ILE A 88 -8.04 20.43 16.56
C ILE A 88 -7.73 21.73 15.84
N ASP A 89 -6.69 22.42 16.30
CA ASP A 89 -6.20 23.66 15.69
C ASP A 89 -5.40 23.37 14.42
N LYS A 90 -4.47 22.43 14.51
CA LYS A 90 -3.61 21.98 13.40
C LYS A 90 -3.02 20.59 13.66
N ILE A 91 -2.63 19.94 12.58
CA ILE A 91 -1.89 18.69 12.60
C ILE A 91 -0.57 18.91 11.85
N VAL A 92 0.57 18.63 12.49
CA VAL A 92 1.87 18.68 11.85
C VAL A 92 2.31 17.27 11.53
N ILE A 93 2.65 17.00 10.28
CA ILE A 93 3.18 15.72 9.82
C ILE A 93 4.62 15.84 9.38
N GLY A 94 5.47 14.94 9.91
CA GLY A 94 6.88 14.84 9.53
C GLY A 94 7.01 14.05 8.23
N ILE A 95 7.53 14.67 7.17
CA ILE A 95 7.70 14.03 5.86
C ILE A 95 9.18 13.89 5.50
N ASN A 96 9.52 12.81 4.81
CA ASN A 96 10.79 12.64 4.11
C ASN A 96 10.63 12.94 2.61
N GLU A 97 11.70 12.82 1.84
CA GLU A 97 11.68 13.08 0.40
C GLU A 97 10.67 12.17 -0.34
N THR A 98 10.57 10.91 0.04
CA THR A 98 9.61 9.96 -0.54
C THR A 98 8.16 10.37 -0.27
N ALA A 99 7.84 10.78 0.97
CA ALA A 99 6.50 11.24 1.33
C ALA A 99 6.13 12.57 0.65
N SER A 100 7.12 13.40 0.32
CA SER A 100 6.90 14.68 -0.36
C SER A 100 6.12 14.53 -1.67
N MET A 101 6.32 13.45 -2.43
CA MET A 101 5.56 13.17 -3.67
C MET A 101 4.06 13.01 -3.42
N LEU A 102 3.67 12.52 -2.23
CA LEU A 102 2.28 12.31 -1.82
C LEU A 102 1.68 13.51 -1.08
N CYS A 103 2.46 14.59 -0.98
CA CYS A 103 2.08 15.82 -0.31
C CYS A 103 2.10 17.04 -1.25
N ASN A 104 2.58 16.89 -2.46
CA ASN A 104 2.73 18.01 -3.41
C ASN A 104 2.04 17.72 -4.76
N PRO A 105 1.48 18.74 -5.43
CA PRO A 105 1.20 20.08 -4.88
C PRO A 105 0.20 20.01 -3.71
N LEU A 106 0.42 20.81 -2.65
CA LEU A 106 -0.29 20.64 -1.38
C LEU A 106 -1.81 20.92 -1.49
N GLU A 107 -2.20 21.91 -2.28
CA GLU A 107 -3.63 22.24 -2.51
C GLU A 107 -4.39 21.07 -3.13
N ASP A 108 -3.80 20.39 -4.13
CA ASP A 108 -4.41 19.22 -4.76
C ASP A 108 -4.47 18.03 -3.79
N ARG A 109 -3.56 17.98 -2.81
CA ARG A 109 -3.55 16.94 -1.77
C ARG A 109 -4.55 17.18 -0.66
N TYR A 110 -4.94 18.42 -0.42
CA TYR A 110 -6.04 18.75 0.50
C TYR A 110 -7.41 18.43 -0.10
N HIS A 111 -7.55 18.60 -1.42
CA HIS A 111 -8.80 18.42 -2.12
C HIS A 111 -8.61 17.57 -3.40
N PRO A 112 -8.38 16.27 -3.25
CA PRO A 112 -8.23 15.37 -4.38
C PRO A 112 -9.53 15.28 -5.18
N THR A 113 -9.43 15.23 -6.52
CA THR A 113 -10.58 15.20 -7.42
C THR A 113 -10.99 13.78 -7.84
N THR A 114 -10.15 12.80 -7.56
CA THR A 114 -10.44 11.38 -7.82
C THR A 114 -10.09 10.51 -6.62
N LEU A 115 -10.73 9.34 -6.51
CA LEU A 115 -10.36 8.36 -5.49
C LEU A 115 -8.89 7.93 -5.59
N GLN A 116 -8.34 7.89 -6.79
CA GLN A 116 -6.94 7.56 -6.99
C GLN A 116 -6.04 8.64 -6.35
N ASP A 117 -6.32 9.91 -6.59
CA ASP A 117 -5.57 11.01 -6.00
C ASP A 117 -5.71 11.03 -4.47
N ALA A 118 -6.91 10.78 -3.95
CA ALA A 118 -7.17 10.65 -2.51
C ALA A 118 -6.30 9.57 -1.86
N LYS A 119 -6.26 8.36 -2.46
CA LYS A 119 -5.45 7.22 -1.99
C LYS A 119 -3.94 7.47 -2.07
N PHE A 120 -3.51 8.46 -2.83
CA PHE A 120 -2.12 8.92 -2.96
C PHE A 120 -1.88 10.29 -2.32
N SER A 121 -2.77 10.76 -1.45
CA SER A 121 -2.61 11.98 -0.66
C SER A 121 -2.40 11.63 0.82
N ILE A 122 -1.23 11.95 1.39
CA ILE A 122 -1.01 11.81 2.84
C ILE A 122 -1.91 12.74 3.63
N PRO A 123 -2.03 14.06 3.32
CA PRO A 123 -2.91 14.96 4.04
C PRO A 123 -4.37 14.48 4.05
N PHE A 124 -4.92 14.10 2.90
CA PHE A 124 -6.28 13.61 2.82
C PHE A 124 -6.48 12.32 3.63
N MET A 125 -5.58 11.33 3.49
CA MET A 125 -5.69 10.05 4.19
C MET A 125 -5.56 10.18 5.71
N VAL A 126 -4.71 11.09 6.19
CA VAL A 126 -4.61 11.43 7.63
C VAL A 126 -5.92 12.04 8.13
N ALA A 127 -6.44 13.04 7.45
CA ALA A 127 -7.71 13.68 7.80
C ALA A 127 -8.87 12.66 7.77
N PHE A 128 -8.94 11.82 6.73
CA PHE A 128 -9.93 10.77 6.59
C PHE A 128 -9.89 9.77 7.76
N ALA A 129 -8.69 9.32 8.15
CA ALA A 129 -8.51 8.42 9.29
C ALA A 129 -8.97 9.05 10.61
N PHE A 130 -8.68 10.33 10.84
CA PHE A 130 -9.15 11.07 12.00
C PHE A 130 -10.68 11.17 12.05
N VAL A 131 -11.32 11.51 10.93
CA VAL A 131 -12.78 11.71 10.84
C VAL A 131 -13.51 10.38 10.99
N HIS A 132 -13.17 9.39 10.16
CA HIS A 132 -13.93 8.14 10.09
C HIS A 132 -13.50 7.05 11.06
N GLY A 133 -12.28 7.10 11.60
CA GLY A 133 -11.76 6.09 12.53
C GLY A 133 -11.49 4.73 11.91
N SER A 134 -11.56 4.63 10.62
CA SER A 134 -11.20 3.45 9.83
C SER A 134 -10.91 3.85 8.40
N VAL A 135 -10.14 3.02 7.69
CA VAL A 135 -9.82 3.20 6.27
C VAL A 135 -9.94 1.84 5.59
N ASN A 136 -11.05 1.62 4.90
CA ASN A 136 -11.33 0.36 4.21
C ASN A 136 -12.07 0.61 2.89
N LEU A 137 -12.35 -0.46 2.12
CA LEU A 137 -13.00 -0.35 0.82
C LEU A 137 -14.44 0.19 0.90
N ASN A 138 -15.12 -0.02 2.02
CA ASN A 138 -16.52 0.38 2.17
C ASN A 138 -16.69 1.87 2.48
N ASN A 139 -15.67 2.52 3.07
CA ASN A 139 -15.77 3.92 3.45
C ASN A 139 -14.94 4.88 2.56
N ILE A 140 -13.88 4.40 1.87
CA ILE A 140 -13.16 5.25 0.91
C ILE A 140 -13.79 5.18 -0.48
N THR A 141 -14.91 5.87 -0.64
CA THR A 141 -15.76 5.92 -1.82
C THR A 141 -15.76 7.31 -2.45
N GLU A 142 -16.39 7.48 -3.61
CA GLU A 142 -16.49 8.80 -4.29
C GLU A 142 -17.07 9.88 -3.37
N SER A 143 -18.02 9.52 -2.49
CA SER A 143 -18.60 10.47 -1.53
C SER A 143 -17.59 11.00 -0.49
N ALA A 144 -16.48 10.30 -0.28
CA ALA A 144 -15.41 10.76 0.62
C ALA A 144 -14.69 12.00 0.06
N LEU A 145 -14.71 12.20 -1.26
CA LEU A 145 -14.06 13.36 -1.91
C LEU A 145 -14.75 14.69 -1.56
N ASP A 146 -16.04 14.65 -1.25
CA ASP A 146 -16.86 15.82 -0.90
C ASP A 146 -17.15 15.90 0.61
N ASP A 147 -16.52 15.05 1.44
CA ASP A 147 -16.71 15.08 2.88
C ASP A 147 -16.12 16.35 3.48
N PHE A 148 -17.01 17.29 3.86
CA PHE A 148 -16.61 18.58 4.41
C PHE A 148 -15.69 18.46 5.63
N GLN A 149 -15.92 17.49 6.52
CA GLN A 149 -15.09 17.32 7.73
C GLN A 149 -13.68 16.86 7.39
N VAL A 150 -13.56 15.98 6.41
CA VAL A 150 -12.26 15.51 5.91
C VAL A 150 -11.51 16.65 5.24
N LEU A 151 -12.16 17.37 4.32
CA LEU A 151 -11.55 18.48 3.59
C LEU A 151 -11.14 19.64 4.50
N ASP A 152 -11.96 19.97 5.50
CA ASP A 152 -11.66 21.02 6.47
C ASP A 152 -10.45 20.63 7.34
N LEU A 153 -10.41 19.37 7.83
CA LEU A 153 -9.29 18.91 8.64
C LEU A 153 -8.00 18.77 7.80
N ALA A 154 -8.10 18.33 6.54
CA ALA A 154 -6.94 18.22 5.64
C ALA A 154 -6.23 19.57 5.47
N LYS A 155 -6.97 20.68 5.34
CA LYS A 155 -6.42 22.05 5.24
C LYS A 155 -5.69 22.52 6.50
N ARG A 156 -5.92 21.88 7.64
CA ARG A 156 -5.21 22.18 8.89
C ARG A 156 -3.92 21.36 9.04
N ILE A 157 -3.57 20.54 8.06
CA ILE A 157 -2.35 19.76 8.06
C ILE A 157 -1.18 20.59 7.54
N ILE A 158 -0.12 20.64 8.33
CA ILE A 158 1.13 21.36 8.04
C ILE A 158 2.24 20.34 7.84
N LEU A 159 3.01 20.49 6.77
CA LEU A 159 4.14 19.63 6.46
C LEU A 159 5.40 20.15 7.15
N GLN A 160 6.15 19.25 7.78
CA GLN A 160 7.45 19.53 8.34
C GLN A 160 8.46 18.52 7.78
N ASN A 161 9.53 19.00 7.17
CA ASN A 161 10.60 18.13 6.69
C ASN A 161 11.28 17.43 7.85
N SER A 162 11.39 16.11 7.78
CA SER A 162 12.17 15.29 8.70
C SER A 162 13.45 14.83 8.00
N PRO A 163 14.63 15.32 8.38
CA PRO A 163 15.87 14.99 7.70
C PRO A 163 16.38 13.56 7.97
N GLU A 164 15.80 12.87 8.95
CA GLU A 164 16.36 11.61 9.47
C GLU A 164 16.20 10.39 8.55
N ASN A 165 15.33 10.46 7.52
CA ASN A 165 15.14 9.36 6.55
C ASN A 165 14.86 9.93 5.15
N SER A 166 15.89 10.24 4.39
CA SER A 166 15.73 10.82 3.05
C SER A 166 15.10 9.85 2.03
N PHE A 167 15.28 8.54 2.18
CA PHE A 167 14.72 7.52 1.28
C PHE A 167 14.07 6.36 2.04
N GLY A 168 13.01 5.78 1.45
CA GLY A 168 12.31 4.63 2.00
C GLY A 168 10.90 4.95 2.52
N ILE A 169 10.33 4.02 3.31
CA ILE A 169 9.03 4.22 3.93
C ILE A 169 9.12 5.36 4.93
N PRO A 170 8.30 6.43 4.77
CA PRO A 170 8.36 7.56 5.68
C PRO A 170 7.89 7.15 7.08
N PRO A 171 8.53 7.65 8.16
CA PRO A 171 7.99 7.47 9.50
C PRO A 171 6.64 8.18 9.61
N GLY A 172 5.70 7.56 10.31
CA GLY A 172 4.34 8.10 10.52
C GLY A 172 4.27 9.18 11.61
N ASN A 173 5.16 10.18 11.55
CA ASN A 173 5.24 11.22 12.56
C ASN A 173 4.07 12.19 12.45
N ILE A 174 3.22 12.24 13.47
CA ILE A 174 2.08 13.17 13.58
C ILE A 174 2.12 13.87 14.93
N VAL A 175 1.95 15.19 14.92
CA VAL A 175 1.77 16.01 16.11
C VAL A 175 0.44 16.76 15.98
N VAL A 176 -0.46 16.56 16.92
CA VAL A 176 -1.76 17.23 16.98
C VAL A 176 -1.72 18.35 18.02
N TYR A 177 -2.18 19.52 17.63
CA TYR A 177 -2.38 20.70 18.48
C TYR A 177 -3.88 20.94 18.62
N SER A 178 -4.36 21.00 19.85
CA SER A 178 -5.79 21.14 20.15
C SER A 178 -6.00 21.89 21.45
N SER A 179 -6.57 23.09 21.39
CA SER A 179 -6.99 23.89 22.58
C SER A 179 -5.92 23.98 23.69
N GLY A 180 -4.64 24.07 23.29
CA GLY A 180 -3.49 24.12 24.20
C GLY A 180 -2.92 22.76 24.61
N GLU A 181 -3.55 21.65 24.22
CA GLU A 181 -3.01 20.30 24.36
C GLU A 181 -2.18 19.92 23.12
N VAL A 182 -1.10 19.19 23.33
CA VAL A 182 -0.24 18.69 22.26
C VAL A 182 0.01 17.22 22.49
N ARG A 183 -0.27 16.38 21.49
CA ARG A 183 0.08 14.95 21.49
C ARG A 183 0.81 14.59 20.23
N MET A 184 1.73 13.67 20.36
CA MET A 184 2.52 13.13 19.25
C MET A 184 2.44 11.61 19.23
N HIS A 185 2.34 11.07 18.05
CA HIS A 185 2.59 9.66 17.78
C HIS A 185 3.54 9.51 16.61
N SER A 186 4.42 8.51 16.69
CA SER A 186 5.39 8.20 15.65
C SER A 186 5.49 6.70 15.47
N GLU A 187 5.33 6.24 14.26
CA GLU A 187 5.51 4.84 13.90
C GLU A 187 6.63 4.73 12.87
N HIS A 188 7.70 4.01 13.21
CA HIS A 188 8.91 3.96 12.39
C HIS A 188 9.03 2.69 11.55
N GLN A 189 8.25 1.69 11.86
CA GLN A 189 8.27 0.40 11.17
C GLN A 189 6.88 0.00 10.74
N VAL A 190 6.80 -0.61 9.56
CA VAL A 190 5.55 -1.23 9.11
C VAL A 190 5.25 -2.41 10.03
N PRO A 191 4.13 -2.40 10.78
CA PRO A 191 3.78 -3.51 11.64
C PRO A 191 3.68 -4.81 10.85
N GLN A 192 4.13 -5.91 11.46
CA GLN A 192 3.82 -7.24 10.91
C GLN A 192 2.32 -7.47 11.02
N VAL A 193 1.72 -7.82 9.90
CA VAL A 193 0.28 -8.09 9.83
C VAL A 193 0.00 -9.44 10.45
N THR A 194 -0.87 -9.48 11.45
CA THR A 194 -1.28 -10.72 12.12
C THR A 194 -2.25 -11.53 11.25
N ARG A 195 -2.34 -12.84 11.51
CA ARG A 195 -3.33 -13.70 10.82
C ARG A 195 -4.77 -13.20 11.01
N GLU A 196 -5.09 -12.66 12.18
CA GLU A 196 -6.42 -12.10 12.45
C GLU A 196 -6.70 -10.85 11.60
N GLN A 197 -5.72 -9.96 11.47
CA GLN A 197 -5.84 -8.79 10.58
C GLN A 197 -5.99 -9.19 9.10
N VAL A 198 -5.29 -10.24 8.67
CA VAL A 198 -5.47 -10.80 7.30
C VAL A 198 -6.89 -11.35 7.12
N LYS A 199 -7.40 -12.09 8.11
CA LYS A 199 -8.76 -12.64 8.09
C LYS A 199 -9.81 -11.52 8.02
N ILE A 200 -9.71 -10.52 8.90
CA ILE A 200 -10.62 -9.37 8.90
C ILE A 200 -10.62 -8.69 7.53
N LYS A 201 -9.43 -8.39 7.00
CA LYS A 201 -9.31 -7.77 5.68
C LYS A 201 -9.91 -8.64 4.57
N PHE A 202 -9.69 -9.95 4.59
CA PHE A 202 -10.26 -10.87 3.62
C PHE A 202 -11.79 -10.81 3.66
N ILE A 203 -12.37 -10.87 4.86
CA ILE A 203 -13.84 -10.80 5.05
C ILE A 203 -14.39 -9.45 4.56
N GLU A 204 -13.73 -8.34 4.88
CA GLU A 204 -14.12 -7.01 4.39
C GLU A 204 -14.07 -6.93 2.85
N CYS A 205 -13.05 -7.51 2.21
CA CYS A 205 -12.97 -7.59 0.75
C CYS A 205 -14.08 -8.44 0.16
N CYS A 206 -14.42 -9.57 0.77
CA CYS A 206 -15.55 -10.40 0.36
C CYS A 206 -16.89 -9.66 0.49
N GLN A 207 -17.10 -8.96 1.60
CA GLN A 207 -18.30 -8.14 1.81
C GLN A 207 -18.41 -7.04 0.76
N PHE A 208 -17.31 -6.36 0.45
CA PHE A 208 -17.27 -5.35 -0.61
C PHE A 208 -17.61 -5.95 -1.99
N ALA A 209 -17.19 -7.19 -2.24
CA ALA A 209 -17.48 -7.94 -3.47
C ALA A 209 -18.83 -8.68 -3.45
N HIS A 210 -19.66 -8.51 -2.39
CA HIS A 210 -20.95 -9.20 -2.21
C HIS A 210 -20.85 -10.72 -2.17
N ILE A 211 -19.77 -11.25 -1.56
CA ILE A 211 -19.55 -12.68 -1.36
C ILE A 211 -20.05 -13.09 0.03
N ASP A 212 -21.15 -13.85 0.11
CA ASP A 212 -21.83 -14.15 1.37
C ASP A 212 -21.16 -15.23 2.24
N ASN A 213 -20.36 -16.12 1.65
CA ASN A 213 -19.74 -17.25 2.35
C ASN A 213 -18.27 -17.02 2.75
N SER A 214 -17.88 -15.77 3.02
CA SER A 214 -16.51 -15.33 3.25
C SER A 214 -15.76 -16.11 4.35
N GLU A 215 -16.41 -16.42 5.47
CA GLU A 215 -15.80 -17.20 6.57
C GLU A 215 -15.49 -18.65 6.13
N SER A 216 -16.38 -19.28 5.41
CA SER A 216 -16.18 -20.64 4.89
C SER A 216 -15.08 -20.66 3.83
N LEU A 217 -15.09 -19.68 2.94
CA LEU A 217 -14.07 -19.50 1.91
C LEU A 217 -12.68 -19.28 2.54
N TYR A 218 -12.59 -18.40 3.55
CA TYR A 218 -11.31 -18.19 4.27
C TYR A 218 -10.80 -19.49 4.89
N LYS A 219 -11.65 -20.26 5.59
CA LYS A 219 -11.27 -21.53 6.19
C LYS A 219 -10.78 -22.53 5.15
N MET A 220 -11.47 -22.62 4.03
CA MET A 220 -11.06 -23.50 2.92
C MET A 220 -9.68 -23.10 2.39
N LEU A 221 -9.44 -21.81 2.15
CA LEU A 221 -8.19 -21.30 1.61
C LEU A 221 -6.99 -21.57 2.52
N ILE A 222 -7.14 -21.40 3.83
CA ILE A 222 -6.03 -21.64 4.78
C ILE A 222 -5.78 -23.10 5.12
N GLN A 223 -6.77 -23.98 4.88
CA GLN A 223 -6.66 -25.42 5.16
C GLN A 223 -6.11 -26.21 3.96
N THR A 224 -6.17 -25.64 2.77
CA THR A 224 -5.72 -26.29 1.54
C THR A 224 -4.22 -26.07 1.38
N ILE A 225 -3.44 -27.14 1.48
CA ILE A 225 -1.96 -27.12 1.30
C ILE A 225 -1.60 -27.26 -0.17
N ASP A 226 -2.38 -28.06 -0.91
CA ASP A 226 -2.21 -28.25 -2.36
C ASP A 226 -3.40 -27.61 -3.10
N TYR A 227 -3.08 -26.58 -3.88
CA TYR A 227 -4.06 -25.87 -4.70
C TYR A 227 -4.16 -26.44 -6.10
N ASP A 228 -5.30 -27.00 -6.43
CA ASP A 228 -5.79 -26.94 -7.79
C ASP A 228 -6.62 -25.64 -7.93
N LEU A 229 -5.98 -24.58 -8.43
CA LEU A 229 -6.63 -23.26 -8.61
C LEU A 229 -7.89 -23.34 -9.48
N LEU A 230 -8.01 -24.37 -10.34
CA LEU A 230 -9.18 -24.59 -11.19
C LEU A 230 -10.42 -24.99 -10.39
N ASN A 231 -10.26 -25.55 -9.19
CA ASN A 231 -11.36 -25.90 -8.31
C ASN A 231 -11.92 -24.70 -7.50
N ILE A 232 -11.23 -23.56 -7.53
CA ILE A 232 -11.67 -22.33 -6.83
C ILE A 232 -12.49 -21.42 -7.74
N LEU A 233 -12.27 -21.46 -9.05
CA LEU A 233 -12.95 -20.60 -10.03
C LEU A 233 -14.49 -20.72 -10.03
N PRO A 234 -15.11 -21.89 -9.84
CA PRO A 234 -16.57 -22.01 -9.76
C PRO A 234 -17.21 -21.39 -8.52
N ILE A 235 -16.40 -20.99 -7.52
CA ILE A 235 -16.91 -20.37 -6.28
C ILE A 235 -17.02 -18.85 -6.45
N MET A 236 -16.50 -18.32 -7.56
CA MET A 236 -16.49 -16.91 -7.90
C MET A 236 -17.56 -16.52 -8.94
N ASP A 237 -18.37 -17.50 -9.43
CA ASP A 237 -19.56 -17.28 -10.22
C ASP A 237 -20.75 -17.03 -9.24
#